data_79527fdb4eb5566d801ab1a89b17b927
#
_entry.id   79527fdb4eb5566d801ab1a89b17b927
#
_cell.length_a   1.000
_cell.length_b   1.000
_cell.length_c   1.000
_cell.angle_alpha   90.00
_cell.angle_beta   90.00
_cell.angle_gamma   90.00
#
_symmetry.space_group_name_H-M   'P 1'
#
loop_
_entity.id
_entity.type
_entity.pdbx_description
1 polymer ?
#
loop_
_entity_poly.entity_id
_entity_poly.type
_entity_poly.pdbx_seq_one_letter_code
_entity_poly.pdbx_strand_id
1 'polypeptide(L)'
;MPRKKTKALVRDIPADRTYDSVQVQRLINRVMLNGKKQLAERLVYTGMEKAAGRLKVENPLEVFEQAMKNIAPGVETRSRRVGGANYQIPFEVRGQRQNHLTMMWFVAACRSRKGMSMADRIAAELQDAYNGQGAAVKKREDTHKMAEANRAFAHFART
;
A
#
# COMPACT_ATOMS: atom_id res chain seq x y z
N MET A 1 -18.70 16.03 19.26
CA MET A 1 -17.31 15.93 19.73
C MET A 1 -16.64 14.71 19.10
N PRO A 2 -15.43 14.82 18.54
CA PRO A 2 -14.73 13.65 18.01
C PRO A 2 -14.39 12.69 19.17
N ARG A 3 -14.71 11.42 18.98
CA ARG A 3 -14.46 10.37 19.97
C ARG A 3 -12.96 10.13 20.10
N LYS A 4 -12.39 10.26 21.31
CA LYS A 4 -10.97 9.94 21.55
C LYS A 4 -10.70 8.48 21.17
N LYS A 5 -9.64 8.25 20.38
CA LYS A 5 -9.17 6.88 20.07
C LYS A 5 -8.64 6.26 21.37
N THR A 6 -9.39 5.36 21.95
CA THR A 6 -8.92 4.51 23.06
C THR A 6 -8.45 3.17 22.52
N LYS A 7 -7.53 2.49 23.23
CA LYS A 7 -7.07 1.12 22.85
C LYS A 7 -8.23 0.15 22.64
N ALA A 8 -9.32 0.29 23.39
CA ALA A 8 -10.53 -0.53 23.28
C ALA A 8 -11.28 -0.39 21.93
N LEU A 9 -11.00 0.66 21.14
CA LEU A 9 -11.60 0.87 19.82
C LEU A 9 -10.74 0.34 18.66
N VAL A 10 -9.51 -0.09 18.94
CA VAL A 10 -8.62 -0.72 17.96
C VAL A 10 -8.92 -2.21 17.97
N ARG A 11 -9.52 -2.70 16.88
CA ARG A 11 -9.73 -4.14 16.70
C ARG A 11 -8.45 -4.77 16.17
N ASP A 12 -8.04 -5.87 16.78
CA ASP A 12 -6.98 -6.70 16.24
C ASP A 12 -7.46 -7.37 14.95
N ILE A 13 -6.62 -7.36 13.94
CA ILE A 13 -6.89 -7.97 12.65
C ILE A 13 -6.28 -9.38 12.71
N PRO A 14 -7.10 -10.44 12.67
CA PRO A 14 -6.57 -11.80 12.61
C PRO A 14 -5.79 -12.00 11.30
N ALA A 15 -4.92 -12.99 11.27
CA ALA A 15 -4.26 -13.42 10.04
C ALA A 15 -5.28 -14.03 9.05
N ASP A 16 -4.93 -14.09 7.78
CA ASP A 16 -5.77 -14.74 6.78
C ASP A 16 -5.70 -16.27 6.88
N ARG A 17 -6.70 -16.94 6.31
CA ARG A 17 -6.87 -18.38 6.46
C ARG A 17 -5.91 -19.23 5.63
N THR A 18 -5.41 -18.69 4.53
CA THR A 18 -4.63 -19.46 3.54
C THR A 18 -3.13 -19.32 3.76
N TYR A 19 -2.66 -18.11 4.05
CA TYR A 19 -1.23 -17.80 4.19
C TYR A 19 -0.82 -17.43 5.61
N ASP A 20 -1.76 -17.42 6.56
CA ASP A 20 -1.55 -17.01 7.97
C ASP A 20 -0.83 -15.65 8.09
N SER A 21 -1.14 -14.72 7.19
CA SER A 21 -0.50 -13.40 7.09
C SER A 21 -1.46 -12.26 7.42
N VAL A 22 -1.13 -11.46 8.43
CA VAL A 22 -1.88 -10.25 8.79
C VAL A 22 -1.82 -9.21 7.66
N GLN A 23 -0.75 -9.19 6.86
CA GLN A 23 -0.62 -8.25 5.74
C GLN A 23 -1.58 -8.60 4.60
N VAL A 24 -1.71 -9.88 4.26
CA VAL A 24 -2.68 -10.36 3.27
C VAL A 24 -4.11 -10.05 3.74
N GLN A 25 -4.42 -10.29 5.01
CA GLN A 25 -5.73 -9.93 5.58
C GLN A 25 -6.02 -8.42 5.49
N ARG A 26 -5.02 -7.58 5.71
CA ARG A 26 -5.16 -6.12 5.54
C ARG A 26 -5.41 -5.73 4.08
N LEU A 27 -4.77 -6.41 3.13
CA LEU A 27 -5.03 -6.21 1.71
C LEU A 27 -6.46 -6.60 1.36
N ILE A 28 -6.94 -7.78 1.81
CA ILE A 28 -8.32 -8.24 1.60
C ILE A 28 -9.32 -7.20 2.11
N ASN A 29 -9.12 -6.70 3.34
CA ASN A 29 -10.00 -5.68 3.92
C ASN A 29 -10.00 -4.36 3.11
N ARG A 30 -8.91 -4.04 2.43
CA ARG A 30 -8.82 -2.83 1.60
C ARG A 30 -9.38 -3.01 0.19
N VAL A 31 -9.30 -4.20 -0.37
CA VAL A 31 -9.91 -4.55 -1.65
C VAL A 31 -11.43 -4.67 -1.53
N MET A 32 -11.90 -5.11 -0.36
CA MET A 32 -13.32 -5.30 -0.07
C MET A 32 -14.14 -4.03 -0.32
N LEU A 33 -15.30 -4.20 -0.98
CA LEU A 33 -16.33 -3.19 -1.18
C LEU A 33 -17.66 -3.70 -0.64
N ASN A 34 -18.44 -2.82 -0.03
CA ASN A 34 -19.80 -3.11 0.46
C ASN A 34 -19.90 -4.34 1.38
N GLY A 35 -18.84 -4.63 2.17
CA GLY A 35 -18.83 -5.76 3.09
C GLY A 35 -18.66 -7.15 2.43
N LYS A 36 -18.46 -7.23 1.11
CA LYS A 36 -18.33 -8.51 0.37
C LYS A 36 -16.96 -9.14 0.58
N LYS A 37 -16.70 -9.64 1.83
CA LYS A 37 -15.38 -10.13 2.23
C LYS A 37 -14.95 -11.39 1.47
N GLN A 38 -15.84 -12.39 1.33
CA GLN A 38 -15.52 -13.63 0.62
C GLN A 38 -15.14 -13.41 -0.84
N LEU A 39 -15.80 -12.45 -1.51
CA LEU A 39 -15.42 -12.06 -2.87
C LEU A 39 -14.02 -11.44 -2.90
N ALA A 40 -13.71 -10.55 -1.94
CA ALA A 40 -12.39 -9.92 -1.86
C ALA A 40 -11.28 -10.95 -1.57
N GLU A 41 -11.51 -11.92 -0.69
CA GLU A 41 -10.61 -13.05 -0.41
C GLU A 41 -10.30 -13.82 -1.70
N ARG A 42 -11.34 -14.26 -2.41
CA ARG A 42 -11.18 -14.99 -3.69
C ARG A 42 -10.38 -14.19 -4.70
N LEU A 43 -10.67 -12.90 -4.87
CA LEU A 43 -9.97 -12.04 -5.83
C LEU A 43 -8.48 -11.87 -5.47
N VAL A 44 -8.15 -11.72 -4.19
CA VAL A 44 -6.78 -11.57 -3.72
C VAL A 44 -6.01 -12.87 -3.87
N TYR A 45 -6.54 -14.00 -3.43
CA TYR A 45 -5.87 -15.30 -3.55
C TYR A 45 -5.64 -15.68 -5.02
N THR A 46 -6.68 -15.61 -5.86
CA THR A 46 -6.54 -15.86 -7.30
C THR A 46 -5.52 -14.90 -7.95
N GLY A 47 -5.47 -13.64 -7.51
CA GLY A 47 -4.49 -12.67 -8.01
C GLY A 47 -3.06 -13.03 -7.62
N MET A 48 -2.83 -13.45 -6.38
CA MET A 48 -1.51 -13.88 -5.88
C MET A 48 -1.03 -15.16 -6.59
N GLU A 49 -1.91 -16.17 -6.72
CA GLU A 49 -1.60 -17.42 -7.43
C GLU A 49 -1.23 -17.18 -8.90
N LYS A 50 -1.99 -16.34 -9.60
CA LYS A 50 -1.70 -15.96 -10.99
C LYS A 50 -0.38 -15.20 -11.10
N ALA A 51 -0.04 -14.32 -10.15
CA ALA A 51 1.24 -13.61 -10.14
C ALA A 51 2.40 -14.58 -9.95
N ALA A 52 2.30 -15.49 -8.98
CA ALA A 52 3.28 -16.53 -8.71
C ALA A 52 3.51 -17.44 -9.94
N GLY A 53 2.43 -17.88 -10.57
CA GLY A 53 2.51 -18.69 -11.82
C GLY A 53 3.21 -17.96 -12.96
N ARG A 54 2.97 -16.66 -13.14
CA ARG A 54 3.64 -15.84 -14.18
C ARG A 54 5.13 -15.63 -13.89
N LEU A 55 5.49 -15.49 -12.61
CA LEU A 55 6.87 -15.29 -12.17
C LEU A 55 7.63 -16.62 -11.97
N LYS A 56 6.94 -17.77 -12.07
CA LYS A 56 7.47 -19.10 -11.79
C LYS A 56 8.04 -19.24 -10.38
N VAL A 57 7.42 -18.58 -9.41
CA VAL A 57 7.75 -18.65 -7.98
C VAL A 57 6.75 -19.60 -7.32
N GLU A 58 7.23 -20.55 -6.52
CA GLU A 58 6.36 -21.56 -5.87
C GLU A 58 5.46 -20.93 -4.80
N ASN A 59 5.97 -19.96 -4.05
CA ASN A 59 5.24 -19.37 -2.92
C ASN A 59 4.63 -18.01 -3.29
N PRO A 60 3.28 -17.90 -3.43
CA PRO A 60 2.62 -16.64 -3.71
C PRO A 60 2.81 -15.56 -2.63
N LEU A 61 3.03 -15.97 -1.37
CA LEU A 61 3.28 -15.04 -0.26
C LEU A 61 4.61 -14.29 -0.44
N GLU A 62 5.64 -14.96 -0.91
CA GLU A 62 6.96 -14.37 -1.18
C GLU A 62 6.86 -13.27 -2.25
N VAL A 63 6.12 -13.53 -3.32
CA VAL A 63 5.86 -12.54 -4.37
C VAL A 63 5.16 -11.31 -3.80
N PHE A 64 4.15 -11.53 -2.95
CA PHE A 64 3.43 -10.46 -2.29
C PHE A 64 4.33 -9.63 -1.36
N GLU A 65 5.11 -10.27 -0.50
CA GLU A 65 5.98 -9.58 0.45
C GLU A 65 7.06 -8.75 -0.27
N GLN A 66 7.68 -9.31 -1.31
CA GLN A 66 8.67 -8.60 -2.11
C GLN A 66 8.06 -7.41 -2.85
N ALA A 67 6.88 -7.58 -3.46
CA ALA A 67 6.15 -6.49 -4.09
C ALA A 67 5.82 -5.37 -3.08
N MET A 68 5.35 -5.72 -1.87
CA MET A 68 5.05 -4.74 -0.82
C MET A 68 6.31 -4.00 -0.36
N LYS A 69 7.45 -4.67 -0.23
CA LYS A 69 8.75 -4.04 0.08
C LYS A 69 9.14 -3.03 -1.01
N ASN A 70 8.96 -3.38 -2.28
CA ASN A 70 9.29 -2.51 -3.40
C ASN A 70 8.39 -1.27 -3.50
N ILE A 71 7.14 -1.35 -3.02
CA ILE A 71 6.20 -0.22 -3.00
C ILE A 71 6.37 0.65 -1.74
N ALA A 72 6.90 0.11 -0.64
CA ALA A 72 6.94 0.76 0.66
C ALA A 72 7.72 2.09 0.64
N PRO A 73 7.09 3.24 0.97
CA PRO A 73 7.78 4.52 1.02
C PRO A 73 8.57 4.69 2.32
N GLY A 74 9.76 5.27 2.25
CA GLY A 74 10.52 5.74 3.41
C GLY A 74 10.13 7.13 3.88
N VAL A 75 9.56 7.95 2.97
CA VAL A 75 9.19 9.34 3.23
C VAL A 75 7.84 9.68 2.60
N GLU A 76 7.12 10.63 3.20
CA GLU A 76 5.93 11.27 2.60
C GLU A 76 6.06 12.79 2.73
N THR A 77 5.39 13.54 1.86
CA THR A 77 5.27 14.99 1.98
C THR A 77 3.91 15.35 2.54
N ARG A 78 3.88 16.30 3.47
CA ARG A 78 2.64 16.86 4.00
C ARG A 78 2.65 18.37 3.86
N SER A 79 1.54 18.92 3.38
CA SER A 79 1.35 20.36 3.32
C SER A 79 1.15 20.93 4.73
N ARG A 80 1.90 21.95 5.10
CA ARG A 80 1.76 22.71 6.34
C ARG A 80 1.84 24.20 6.06
N ARG A 81 0.97 24.97 6.69
CA ARG A 81 0.99 26.43 6.58
C ARG A 81 1.95 27.01 7.60
N VAL A 82 2.96 27.72 7.11
CA VAL A 82 3.95 28.42 7.95
C VAL A 82 4.07 29.87 7.45
N GLY A 83 3.85 30.85 8.34
CA GLY A 83 3.96 32.27 8.00
C GLY A 83 3.05 32.73 6.84
N GLY A 84 1.88 32.07 6.65
CA GLY A 84 0.93 32.39 5.58
C GLY A 84 1.13 31.65 4.27
N ALA A 85 2.28 31.00 4.03
CA ALA A 85 2.56 30.17 2.88
C ALA A 85 2.40 28.68 3.17
N ASN A 86 2.01 27.89 2.15
CA ASN A 86 1.89 26.43 2.25
C ASN A 86 3.18 25.75 1.76
N TYR A 87 3.84 25.04 2.65
CA TYR A 87 5.07 24.29 2.33
C TYR A 87 4.79 22.78 2.32
N GLN A 88 5.41 22.06 1.40
CA GLN A 88 5.40 20.60 1.36
C GLN A 88 6.58 20.10 2.22
N ILE A 89 6.29 19.63 3.41
CA ILE A 89 7.33 19.23 4.37
C ILE A 89 7.52 17.72 4.29
N PRO A 90 8.76 17.22 4.08
CA PRO A 90 9.04 15.79 4.10
C PRO A 90 9.03 15.24 5.53
N PHE A 91 8.39 14.09 5.73
CA PHE A 91 8.34 13.33 6.98
C PHE A 91 8.78 11.89 6.73
N GLU A 92 9.59 11.34 7.63
CA GLU A 92 9.87 9.91 7.62
C GLU A 92 8.62 9.10 7.92
N VAL A 93 8.46 7.99 7.20
CA VAL A 93 7.30 7.09 7.34
C VAL A 93 7.78 5.72 7.78
N ARG A 94 7.25 5.23 8.90
CA ARG A 94 7.61 3.91 9.46
C ARG A 94 6.37 3.16 9.94
N GLY A 95 6.49 1.85 10.09
CA GLY A 95 5.51 0.99 10.73
C GLY A 95 4.12 1.03 10.09
N GLN A 96 3.10 1.29 10.89
CA GLN A 96 1.70 1.23 10.45
C GLN A 96 1.37 2.23 9.33
N ARG A 97 1.97 3.43 9.34
CA ARG A 97 1.73 4.43 8.29
C ARG A 97 2.33 3.99 6.96
N GLN A 98 3.52 3.41 6.98
CA GLN A 98 4.17 2.85 5.81
C GLN A 98 3.31 1.76 5.17
N ASN A 99 2.88 0.77 5.97
CA ASN A 99 1.99 -0.30 5.51
C ASN A 99 0.67 0.25 4.94
N HIS A 100 0.11 1.29 5.57
CA HIS A 100 -1.11 1.93 5.09
C HIS A 100 -0.92 2.54 3.70
N LEU A 101 0.15 3.30 3.49
CA LEU A 101 0.45 3.94 2.20
C LEU A 101 0.74 2.92 1.12
N THR A 102 1.57 1.91 1.42
CA THR A 102 1.89 0.81 0.52
C THR A 102 0.64 0.14 -0.03
N MET A 103 -0.25 -0.28 0.86
CA MET A 103 -1.49 -0.95 0.45
C MET A 103 -2.47 -0.01 -0.25
N MET A 104 -2.52 1.26 0.14
CA MET A 104 -3.36 2.26 -0.51
C MET A 104 -2.91 2.48 -1.95
N TRP A 105 -1.63 2.66 -2.19
CA TRP A 105 -1.09 2.87 -3.53
C TRP A 105 -1.23 1.64 -4.41
N PHE A 106 -0.97 0.45 -3.86
CA PHE A 106 -1.17 -0.81 -4.57
C PHE A 106 -2.62 -0.99 -5.04
N VAL A 107 -3.61 -0.83 -4.14
CA VAL A 107 -5.03 -0.99 -4.51
C VAL A 107 -5.48 0.11 -5.48
N ALA A 108 -4.98 1.35 -5.33
CA ALA A 108 -5.26 2.43 -6.28
C ALA A 108 -4.70 2.11 -7.67
N ALA A 109 -3.48 1.58 -7.76
CA ALA A 109 -2.86 1.13 -9.01
C ALA A 109 -3.66 -0.01 -9.65
N CYS A 110 -4.08 -1.02 -8.88
CA CYS A 110 -4.95 -2.09 -9.38
C CYS A 110 -6.28 -1.56 -9.94
N ARG A 111 -6.91 -0.61 -9.24
CA ARG A 111 -8.19 -0.03 -9.67
C ARG A 111 -8.07 0.85 -10.91
N SER A 112 -6.94 1.49 -11.13
CA SER A 112 -6.70 2.33 -12.32
C SER A 112 -6.56 1.53 -13.62
N ARG A 113 -6.15 0.26 -13.53
CA ARG A 113 -6.09 -0.65 -14.69
C ARG A 113 -7.49 -0.92 -15.23
N LYS A 114 -7.68 -0.86 -16.54
CA LYS A 114 -8.96 -1.09 -17.22
C LYS A 114 -8.91 -2.37 -18.05
N GLY A 115 -10.07 -2.87 -18.50
CA GLY A 115 -10.17 -3.95 -19.48
C GLY A 115 -9.92 -5.36 -18.96
N MET A 116 -9.76 -5.60 -17.65
CA MET A 116 -9.51 -6.92 -17.07
C MET A 116 -10.18 -7.09 -15.70
N SER A 117 -10.33 -8.34 -15.25
CA SER A 117 -10.89 -8.64 -13.93
C SER A 117 -10.02 -8.09 -12.79
N MET A 118 -10.60 -7.89 -11.59
CA MET A 118 -9.82 -7.39 -10.46
C MET A 118 -8.71 -8.37 -10.04
N ALA A 119 -8.93 -9.68 -10.15
CA ALA A 119 -7.90 -10.68 -9.89
C ALA A 119 -6.71 -10.55 -10.86
N ASP A 120 -6.98 -10.32 -12.14
CA ASP A 120 -5.94 -10.13 -13.15
C ASP A 120 -5.19 -8.80 -12.97
N ARG A 121 -5.89 -7.75 -12.51
CA ARG A 121 -5.27 -6.46 -12.16
C ARG A 121 -4.31 -6.61 -10.98
N ILE A 122 -4.72 -7.35 -9.95
CA ILE A 122 -3.88 -7.65 -8.78
C ILE A 122 -2.66 -8.46 -9.24
N ALA A 123 -2.85 -9.49 -10.06
CA ALA A 123 -1.75 -10.32 -10.56
C ALA A 123 -0.74 -9.50 -11.38
N ALA A 124 -1.22 -8.65 -12.28
CA ALA A 124 -0.36 -7.80 -13.10
C ALA A 124 0.41 -6.77 -12.27
N GLU A 125 -0.25 -6.12 -11.31
CA GLU A 125 0.42 -5.12 -10.44
C GLU A 125 1.42 -5.77 -9.48
N LEU A 126 1.13 -6.99 -8.96
CA LEU A 126 2.09 -7.76 -8.15
C LEU A 126 3.33 -8.13 -8.96
N GLN A 127 3.14 -8.61 -10.20
CA GLN A 127 4.24 -8.95 -11.09
C GLN A 127 5.11 -7.73 -11.40
N ASP A 128 4.50 -6.60 -11.76
CA ASP A 128 5.23 -5.36 -12.06
C ASP A 128 5.97 -4.85 -10.82
N ALA A 129 5.30 -4.84 -9.66
CA ALA A 129 5.91 -4.38 -8.41
C ALA A 129 7.03 -5.31 -7.91
N TYR A 130 6.92 -6.63 -8.13
CA TYR A 130 7.99 -7.58 -7.85
C TYR A 130 9.25 -7.24 -8.63
N ASN A 131 9.09 -6.88 -9.91
CA ASN A 131 10.18 -6.45 -10.80
C ASN A 131 10.62 -5.00 -10.58
N GLY A 132 10.11 -4.31 -9.56
CA GLY A 132 10.43 -2.90 -9.29
C GLY A 132 9.80 -1.90 -10.27
N GLN A 133 8.73 -2.30 -10.95
CA GLN A 133 8.01 -1.50 -11.95
C GLN A 133 6.55 -1.31 -11.54
N GLY A 134 5.75 -0.67 -12.39
CA GLY A 134 4.31 -0.50 -12.18
C GLY A 134 3.93 0.83 -11.55
N ALA A 135 2.61 1.09 -11.54
CA ALA A 135 2.06 2.37 -11.12
C ALA A 135 2.24 2.65 -9.62
N ALA A 136 2.21 1.60 -8.80
CA ALA A 136 2.42 1.72 -7.35
C ALA A 136 3.88 2.07 -7.01
N VAL A 137 4.84 1.44 -7.68
CA VAL A 137 6.28 1.74 -7.52
C VAL A 137 6.59 3.14 -8.01
N LYS A 138 6.06 3.53 -9.17
CA LYS A 138 6.19 4.89 -9.70
C LYS A 138 5.66 5.93 -8.72
N LYS A 139 4.53 5.66 -8.05
CA LYS A 139 3.97 6.55 -7.02
C LYS A 139 4.91 6.73 -5.83
N ARG A 140 5.60 5.66 -5.41
CA ARG A 140 6.66 5.75 -4.38
C ARG A 140 7.80 6.66 -4.86
N GLU A 141 8.30 6.45 -6.09
CA GLU A 141 9.39 7.24 -6.65
C GLU A 141 9.03 8.72 -6.77
N ASP A 142 7.84 9.02 -7.28
CA ASP A 142 7.36 10.40 -7.39
C ASP A 142 7.27 11.07 -6.01
N THR A 143 6.82 10.32 -4.99
CA THR A 143 6.76 10.83 -3.62
C THR A 143 8.15 11.07 -3.05
N HIS A 144 9.11 10.18 -3.31
CA HIS A 144 10.51 10.34 -2.90
C HIS A 144 11.18 11.53 -3.60
N LYS A 145 10.98 11.68 -4.92
CA LYS A 145 11.47 12.85 -5.70
C LYS A 145 10.89 14.15 -5.14
N MET A 146 9.60 14.18 -4.83
CA MET A 146 8.96 15.35 -4.22
C MET A 146 9.53 15.65 -2.83
N ALA A 147 9.80 14.64 -2.01
CA ALA A 147 10.40 14.81 -0.69
C ALA A 147 11.85 15.35 -0.79
N GLU A 148 12.62 14.87 -1.76
CA GLU A 148 13.99 15.34 -2.01
C GLU A 148 14.00 16.79 -2.49
N ALA A 149 13.14 17.16 -3.45
CA ALA A 149 13.00 18.54 -3.92
C ALA A 149 12.63 19.52 -2.80
N ASN A 150 11.91 19.06 -1.79
CA ASN A 150 11.48 19.85 -0.63
C ASN A 150 12.34 19.64 0.62
N ARG A 151 13.51 19.01 0.51
CA ARG A 151 14.40 18.68 1.63
C ARG A 151 14.79 19.88 2.48
N ALA A 152 14.94 21.06 1.87
CA ALA A 152 15.25 22.31 2.57
C ALA A 152 14.21 22.66 3.65
N PHE A 153 12.96 22.22 3.50
CA PHE A 153 11.88 22.50 4.46
C PHE A 153 11.75 21.46 5.57
N ALA A 154 12.63 20.45 5.61
CA ALA A 154 12.57 19.38 6.62
C ALA A 154 12.67 19.89 8.06
N HIS A 155 13.32 21.03 8.29
CA HIS A 155 13.44 21.63 9.62
C HIS A 155 12.08 22.06 10.19
N PHE A 156 11.10 22.39 9.37
CA PHE A 156 9.73 22.67 9.82
C PHE A 156 8.94 21.44 10.29
N ALA A 157 9.48 20.22 10.10
CA ALA A 157 8.85 19.01 10.59
C ALA A 157 8.92 18.88 12.13
N ARG A 158 9.90 19.53 12.75
CA ARG A 158 10.18 19.45 14.19
C ARG A 158 9.49 20.54 15.02
N THR A 159 8.92 21.53 14.38
CA THR A 159 8.13 22.60 14.99
C THR A 159 6.64 22.26 14.91
#